data_0bd02dbe5fa474b3010032a3d9835942
#
_entry.id   0bd02dbe5fa474b3010032a3d9835942
#
_cell.length_a   1.000
_cell.length_b   1.000
_cell.length_c   1.000
_cell.angle_alpha   90.00
_cell.angle_beta   90.00
_cell.angle_gamma   90.00
#
_symmetry.space_group_name_H-M   'P 1'
#
loop_
_entity.id
_entity.type
_entity.pdbx_description
1 polymer ?
#
loop_
_entity_poly.entity_id
_entity_poly.type
_entity_poly.pdbx_seq_one_letter_code
_entity_poly.pdbx_strand_id
1 'polypeptide(L)'
;MTLSYTITTSEPVNQQVYRYLRRDIVTCVIQPGASLSEKEVSARFNLSRQPVREAFIKLAEAGLVQILPQRGTFVRRISAKRVEDGRFIREAVEVAVIRRAAQEIGELGLMALEHNLQLQRITAVRGDSQMFLSLDDEFHRLIAESINCPLAWETVENIKATMDRVRYLTLNDLAPAESLIKQHDAIFAALKASDPKMAEAALRHHLQAMKFSITPVIKQNSAWFDED
;
A
#
# COMPACT_ATOMS: atom_id res chain seq x y z
N MET A 1 -3.33 -22.85 -2.82
CA MET A 1 -4.69 -22.59 -2.29
C MET A 1 -5.41 -21.65 -3.25
N THR A 2 -6.51 -22.06 -3.83
CA THR A 2 -7.33 -21.21 -4.71
C THR A 2 -8.16 -20.31 -3.80
N LEU A 3 -7.79 -19.02 -3.71
CA LEU A 3 -8.58 -18.04 -2.95
C LEU A 3 -9.97 -17.95 -3.61
N SER A 4 -11.02 -18.23 -2.87
CA SER A 4 -12.39 -18.03 -3.34
C SER A 4 -12.73 -16.53 -3.21
N TYR A 5 -13.15 -15.93 -4.31
CA TYR A 5 -13.60 -14.54 -4.36
C TYR A 5 -15.12 -14.53 -4.48
N THR A 6 -15.76 -13.75 -3.63
CA THR A 6 -17.20 -13.55 -3.70
C THR A 6 -17.46 -12.16 -4.25
N ILE A 7 -18.08 -12.09 -5.44
CA ILE A 7 -18.57 -10.84 -6.00
C ILE A 7 -19.90 -10.51 -5.34
N THR A 8 -20.02 -9.31 -4.80
CA THR A 8 -21.22 -8.81 -4.13
C THR A 8 -21.94 -7.78 -4.99
N THR A 9 -23.20 -7.46 -4.65
CA THR A 9 -23.98 -6.43 -5.33
C THR A 9 -23.79 -5.03 -4.75
N SER A 10 -23.01 -4.89 -3.67
CA SER A 10 -22.83 -3.62 -2.95
C SER A 10 -21.87 -2.64 -3.63
N GLU A 11 -21.09 -3.10 -4.62
CA GLU A 11 -20.04 -2.32 -5.24
C GLU A 11 -19.91 -2.69 -6.73
N PRO A 12 -19.51 -1.78 -7.62
CA PRO A 12 -19.30 -2.09 -9.03
C PRO A 12 -18.36 -3.27 -9.22
N VAL A 13 -18.76 -4.20 -10.09
CA VAL A 13 -18.05 -5.47 -10.30
C VAL A 13 -16.59 -5.26 -10.73
N ASN A 14 -16.34 -4.28 -11.61
CA ASN A 14 -14.98 -3.94 -12.07
C ASN A 14 -14.08 -3.45 -10.93
N GLN A 15 -14.63 -2.75 -9.93
CA GLN A 15 -13.88 -2.31 -8.75
C GLN A 15 -13.53 -3.48 -7.84
N GLN A 16 -14.44 -4.43 -7.65
CA GLN A 16 -14.18 -5.64 -6.89
C GLN A 16 -13.09 -6.49 -7.56
N VAL A 17 -13.17 -6.70 -8.88
CA VAL A 17 -12.14 -7.42 -9.65
C VAL A 17 -10.78 -6.71 -9.54
N TYR A 18 -10.74 -5.38 -9.71
CA TYR A 18 -9.54 -4.58 -9.51
C TYR A 18 -8.93 -4.80 -8.13
N ARG A 19 -9.70 -4.68 -7.07
CA ARG A 19 -9.25 -4.85 -5.68
C ARG A 19 -8.68 -6.24 -5.42
N TYR A 20 -9.34 -7.28 -5.92
CA TYR A 20 -8.85 -8.66 -5.76
C TYR A 20 -7.55 -8.90 -6.52
N LEU A 21 -7.47 -8.46 -7.78
CA LEU A 21 -6.25 -8.62 -8.57
C LEU A 21 -5.11 -7.76 -8.01
N ARG A 22 -5.39 -6.51 -7.60
CA ARG A 22 -4.41 -5.65 -6.94
C ARG A 22 -3.83 -6.33 -5.71
N ARG A 23 -4.67 -6.90 -4.86
CA ARG A 23 -4.23 -7.65 -3.68
C ARG A 23 -3.32 -8.81 -4.06
N ASP A 24 -3.74 -9.64 -5.03
CA ASP A 24 -2.96 -10.81 -5.45
C ASP A 24 -1.60 -10.43 -6.07
N ILE A 25 -1.54 -9.29 -6.75
CA ILE A 25 -0.28 -8.73 -7.29
C ILE A 25 0.60 -8.18 -6.17
N VAL A 26 0.03 -7.42 -5.24
CA VAL A 26 0.77 -6.82 -4.12
C VAL A 26 1.34 -7.89 -3.18
N THR A 27 0.57 -8.95 -2.92
CA THR A 27 1.01 -10.08 -2.10
C THR A 27 1.86 -11.10 -2.86
N CYS A 28 2.20 -10.81 -4.13
CA CYS A 28 2.98 -11.69 -5.01
C CYS A 28 2.37 -13.09 -5.22
N VAL A 29 1.09 -13.30 -4.93
CA VAL A 29 0.33 -14.50 -5.33
C VAL A 29 0.30 -14.58 -6.86
N ILE A 30 0.12 -13.43 -7.53
CA ILE A 30 0.40 -13.28 -8.96
C ILE A 30 1.76 -12.59 -9.07
N GLN A 31 2.76 -13.36 -9.48
CA GLN A 31 4.15 -12.93 -9.45
C GLN A 31 4.45 -11.85 -10.50
N PRO A 32 5.44 -10.98 -10.23
CA PRO A 32 5.98 -10.07 -11.24
C PRO A 32 6.44 -10.83 -12.48
N GLY A 33 6.09 -10.30 -13.66
CA GLY A 33 6.34 -10.96 -14.96
C GLY A 33 5.27 -11.95 -15.41
N ALA A 34 4.34 -12.36 -14.54
CA ALA A 34 3.27 -13.29 -14.90
C ALA A 34 2.32 -12.69 -15.94
N SER A 35 1.83 -13.53 -16.87
CA SER A 35 0.78 -13.14 -17.81
C SER A 35 -0.60 -13.20 -17.16
N LEU A 36 -1.47 -12.27 -17.52
CA LEU A 36 -2.87 -12.23 -17.11
C LEU A 36 -3.78 -12.35 -18.33
N SER A 37 -4.68 -13.31 -18.28
CA SER A 37 -5.66 -13.56 -19.35
C SER A 37 -7.05 -13.07 -18.94
N GLU A 38 -7.65 -12.16 -19.73
CA GLU A 38 -9.05 -11.74 -19.52
C GLU A 38 -10.00 -12.97 -19.49
N LYS A 39 -9.73 -13.99 -20.32
CA LYS A 39 -10.55 -15.21 -20.39
C LYS A 39 -10.47 -16.01 -19.08
N GLU A 40 -9.27 -16.22 -18.56
CA GLU A 40 -9.06 -16.98 -17.33
C GLU A 40 -9.60 -16.25 -16.11
N VAL A 41 -9.35 -14.94 -16.01
CA VAL A 41 -9.87 -14.12 -14.91
C VAL A 41 -11.38 -14.04 -14.96
N SER A 42 -12.00 -13.84 -16.14
CA SER A 42 -13.47 -13.83 -16.26
C SER A 42 -14.09 -15.16 -15.86
N ALA A 43 -13.48 -16.29 -16.25
CA ALA A 43 -13.91 -17.62 -15.83
C ALA A 43 -13.77 -17.83 -14.32
N ARG A 44 -12.66 -17.38 -13.71
CA ARG A 44 -12.40 -17.48 -12.26
C ARG A 44 -13.45 -16.75 -11.42
N PHE A 45 -13.92 -15.59 -11.89
CA PHE A 45 -14.93 -14.79 -11.20
C PHE A 45 -16.37 -15.06 -11.65
N ASN A 46 -16.56 -15.93 -12.65
CA ASN A 46 -17.85 -16.16 -13.31
C ASN A 46 -18.48 -14.87 -13.86
N LEU A 47 -17.69 -14.08 -14.58
CA LEU A 47 -18.06 -12.78 -15.13
C LEU A 47 -17.89 -12.74 -16.66
N SER A 48 -18.51 -11.74 -17.30
CA SER A 48 -18.14 -11.35 -18.66
C SER A 48 -16.74 -10.74 -18.71
N ARG A 49 -16.15 -10.62 -19.91
CA ARG A 49 -14.79 -10.06 -20.05
C ARG A 49 -14.74 -8.55 -19.84
N GLN A 50 -15.84 -7.84 -20.00
CA GLN A 50 -15.85 -6.36 -19.94
C GLN A 50 -15.40 -5.82 -18.58
N PRO A 51 -15.98 -6.19 -17.41
CA PRO A 51 -15.51 -5.71 -16.11
C PRO A 51 -14.07 -6.11 -15.79
N VAL A 52 -13.59 -7.23 -16.32
CA VAL A 52 -12.20 -7.67 -16.18
C VAL A 52 -11.26 -6.76 -16.97
N ARG A 53 -11.62 -6.40 -18.20
CA ARG A 53 -10.86 -5.45 -19.03
C ARG A 53 -10.75 -4.09 -18.37
N GLU A 54 -11.84 -3.58 -17.82
CA GLU A 54 -11.84 -2.32 -17.07
C GLU A 54 -10.93 -2.38 -15.83
N ALA A 55 -10.95 -3.50 -15.11
CA ALA A 55 -10.03 -3.73 -14.01
C ALA A 55 -8.56 -3.77 -14.47
N PHE A 56 -8.26 -4.39 -15.62
CA PHE A 56 -6.91 -4.41 -16.19
C PHE A 56 -6.42 -3.02 -16.58
N ILE A 57 -7.30 -2.16 -17.13
CA ILE A 57 -6.98 -0.77 -17.45
C ILE A 57 -6.59 -0.02 -16.16
N LYS A 58 -7.40 -0.14 -15.11
CA LYS A 58 -7.09 0.47 -13.79
C LYS A 58 -5.78 -0.05 -13.19
N LEU A 59 -5.50 -1.35 -13.32
CA LEU A 59 -4.21 -1.92 -12.87
C LEU A 59 -3.03 -1.37 -13.68
N ALA A 60 -3.23 -1.09 -14.98
CA ALA A 60 -2.20 -0.50 -15.83
C ALA A 60 -1.97 0.98 -15.47
N GLU A 61 -3.02 1.74 -15.20
CA GLU A 61 -2.95 3.13 -14.69
C GLU A 61 -2.22 3.18 -13.35
N ALA A 62 -2.48 2.23 -12.45
CA ALA A 62 -1.76 2.06 -11.19
C ALA A 62 -0.31 1.56 -11.35
N GLY A 63 0.15 1.27 -12.58
CA GLY A 63 1.51 0.81 -12.84
C GLY A 63 1.80 -0.63 -12.41
N LEU A 64 0.76 -1.42 -12.09
CA LEU A 64 0.90 -2.80 -11.63
C LEU A 64 0.99 -3.81 -12.78
N VAL A 65 0.37 -3.50 -13.92
CA VAL A 65 0.43 -4.34 -15.11
C VAL A 65 0.83 -3.53 -16.34
N GLN A 66 1.21 -4.23 -17.41
CA GLN A 66 1.44 -3.65 -18.73
C GLN A 66 0.57 -4.37 -19.74
N ILE A 67 -0.23 -3.62 -20.48
CA ILE A 67 -1.05 -4.13 -21.58
C ILE A 67 -0.24 -3.93 -22.87
N LEU A 68 0.16 -5.05 -23.50
CA LEU A 68 0.91 -5.05 -24.76
C LEU A 68 -0.04 -5.41 -25.90
N PRO A 69 -0.21 -4.54 -26.90
CA PRO A 69 -1.06 -4.85 -28.05
C PRO A 69 -0.71 -6.20 -28.67
N GLN A 70 -1.71 -7.04 -28.92
CA GLN A 70 -1.60 -8.38 -29.52
C GLN A 70 -0.73 -9.39 -28.73
N ARG A 71 -0.09 -8.98 -27.63
CA ARG A 71 0.80 -9.84 -26.82
C ARG A 71 0.21 -10.19 -25.45
N GLY A 72 -0.82 -9.45 -25.00
CA GLY A 72 -1.50 -9.71 -23.73
C GLY A 72 -1.14 -8.72 -22.61
N THR A 73 -1.59 -9.05 -21.41
CA THR A 73 -1.35 -8.27 -20.20
C THR A 73 -0.38 -9.01 -19.29
N PHE A 74 0.60 -8.30 -18.75
CA PHE A 74 1.63 -8.86 -17.89
C PHE A 74 1.75 -8.05 -16.60
N VAL A 75 1.97 -8.72 -15.47
CA VAL A 75 2.32 -8.05 -14.22
C VAL A 75 3.71 -7.42 -14.39
N ARG A 76 3.83 -6.12 -14.12
CA ARG A 76 5.13 -5.44 -14.21
C ARG A 76 6.10 -5.99 -13.19
N ARG A 77 7.36 -6.12 -13.56
CA ARG A 77 8.44 -6.29 -12.60
C ARG A 77 8.53 -5.06 -11.69
N ILE A 78 9.23 -5.22 -10.58
CA ILE A 78 9.41 -4.15 -9.60
C ILE A 78 10.61 -3.32 -10.03
N SER A 79 10.43 -2.04 -10.28
CA SER A 79 11.53 -1.12 -10.54
C SER A 79 12.02 -0.51 -9.22
N ALA A 80 13.29 -0.76 -8.87
CA ALA A 80 13.91 -0.19 -7.69
C ALA A 80 13.91 1.34 -7.75
N LYS A 81 14.15 1.90 -8.93
CA LYS A 81 14.11 3.34 -9.18
C LYS A 81 12.73 3.93 -8.89
N ARG A 82 11.66 3.30 -9.40
CA ARG A 82 10.29 3.79 -9.15
C ARG A 82 9.88 3.68 -7.68
N VAL A 83 10.36 2.66 -6.96
CA VAL A 83 10.16 2.55 -5.51
C VAL A 83 10.83 3.72 -4.79
N GLU A 84 12.06 4.07 -5.16
CA GLU A 84 12.78 5.20 -4.55
C GLU A 84 12.11 6.54 -4.87
N ASP A 85 11.71 6.77 -6.13
CA ASP A 85 10.99 7.98 -6.53
C ASP A 85 9.64 8.11 -5.80
N GLY A 86 8.90 7.00 -5.69
CA GLY A 86 7.64 6.97 -4.94
C GLY A 86 7.84 7.29 -3.47
N ARG A 87 8.87 6.72 -2.85
CA ARG A 87 9.25 7.02 -1.46
C ARG A 87 9.56 8.51 -1.26
N PHE A 88 10.33 9.10 -2.18
CA PHE A 88 10.68 10.52 -2.11
C PHE A 88 9.43 11.42 -2.16
N ILE A 89 8.52 11.16 -3.10
CA ILE A 89 7.29 11.95 -3.24
C ILE A 89 6.37 11.72 -2.02
N ARG A 90 6.23 10.48 -1.55
CA ARG A 90 5.49 10.14 -0.34
C ARG A 90 5.99 10.93 0.85
N GLU A 91 7.32 10.94 1.07
CA GLU A 91 7.95 11.67 2.16
C GLU A 91 7.66 13.18 2.05
N ALA A 92 7.77 13.78 0.86
CA ALA A 92 7.52 15.19 0.66
C ALA A 92 6.07 15.59 1.00
N VAL A 93 5.08 14.80 0.57
CA VAL A 93 3.66 15.05 0.83
C VAL A 93 3.32 14.81 2.30
N GLU A 94 3.68 13.64 2.83
CA GLU A 94 3.29 13.27 4.18
C GLU A 94 3.98 14.11 5.26
N VAL A 95 5.21 14.59 5.02
CA VAL A 95 5.87 15.53 5.93
C VAL A 95 5.14 16.86 5.98
N ALA A 96 4.64 17.37 4.85
CA ALA A 96 3.83 18.57 4.86
C ALA A 96 2.51 18.37 5.63
N VAL A 97 1.87 17.22 5.44
CA VAL A 97 0.64 16.83 6.14
C VAL A 97 0.85 16.71 7.64
N ILE A 98 1.88 15.96 8.09
CA ILE A 98 2.09 15.69 9.53
C ILE A 98 2.42 16.95 10.32
N ARG A 99 3.18 17.89 9.73
CA ARG A 99 3.49 19.17 10.35
C ARG A 99 2.24 20.00 10.61
N ARG A 100 1.33 20.00 9.64
CA ARG A 100 0.05 20.67 9.76
C ARG A 100 -0.87 19.92 10.73
N ALA A 101 -0.92 18.59 10.66
CA ALA A 101 -1.71 17.77 11.57
C ALA A 101 -1.34 17.97 13.03
N ALA A 102 -0.05 18.10 13.34
CA ALA A 102 0.41 18.39 14.72
C ALA A 102 -0.14 19.70 15.31
N GLN A 103 -0.62 20.62 14.47
CA GLN A 103 -1.20 21.90 14.91
C GLN A 103 -2.73 21.89 14.86
N GLU A 104 -3.33 21.09 13.99
CA GLU A 104 -4.76 21.17 13.66
C GLU A 104 -5.58 19.94 14.08
N ILE A 105 -4.92 18.81 14.41
CA ILE A 105 -5.63 17.58 14.76
C ILE A 105 -6.48 17.76 16.01
N GLY A 106 -7.78 17.48 15.90
CA GLY A 106 -8.70 17.52 17.02
C GLY A 106 -8.77 16.17 17.77
N GLU A 107 -9.51 16.18 18.87
CA GLU A 107 -9.69 15.01 19.73
C GLU A 107 -10.22 13.80 18.99
N LEU A 108 -11.18 13.97 18.07
CA LEU A 108 -11.71 12.88 17.25
C LEU A 108 -10.65 12.24 16.35
N GLY A 109 -9.76 13.04 15.78
CA GLY A 109 -8.64 12.54 14.99
C GLY A 109 -7.67 11.72 15.84
N LEU A 110 -7.32 12.21 17.02
CA LEU A 110 -6.47 11.48 17.96
C LEU A 110 -7.11 10.16 18.42
N MET A 111 -8.41 10.15 18.73
CA MET A 111 -9.14 8.92 19.07
C MET A 111 -9.15 7.91 17.93
N ALA A 112 -9.34 8.35 16.69
CA ALA A 112 -9.31 7.47 15.51
C ALA A 112 -7.92 6.83 15.31
N LEU A 113 -6.84 7.61 15.47
CA LEU A 113 -5.47 7.10 15.40
C LEU A 113 -5.16 6.11 16.53
N GLU A 114 -5.58 6.39 17.75
CA GLU A 114 -5.38 5.49 18.89
C GLU A 114 -6.10 4.16 18.67
N HIS A 115 -7.34 4.20 18.19
CA HIS A 115 -8.09 2.99 17.83
C HIS A 115 -7.37 2.18 16.73
N ASN A 116 -6.91 2.85 15.68
CA ASN A 116 -6.15 2.20 14.61
C ASN A 116 -4.89 1.51 15.15
N LEU A 117 -4.12 2.17 16.02
CA LEU A 117 -2.94 1.58 16.67
C LEU A 117 -3.27 0.33 17.49
N GLN A 118 -4.42 0.31 18.19
CA GLN A 118 -4.88 -0.88 18.90
C GLN A 118 -5.14 -2.05 17.92
N LEU A 119 -5.81 -1.78 16.80
CA LEU A 119 -6.04 -2.79 15.76
C LEU A 119 -4.74 -3.29 15.14
N GLN A 120 -3.74 -2.42 14.90
CA GLN A 120 -2.43 -2.82 14.41
C GLN A 120 -1.75 -3.80 15.38
N ARG A 121 -1.80 -3.55 16.69
CA ARG A 121 -1.23 -4.46 17.71
C ARG A 121 -1.91 -5.83 17.70
N ILE A 122 -3.23 -5.87 17.63
CA ILE A 122 -4.01 -7.11 17.56
C ILE A 122 -3.64 -7.90 16.31
N THR A 123 -3.51 -7.20 15.17
CA THR A 123 -3.22 -7.81 13.88
C THR A 123 -1.79 -8.33 13.80
N ALA A 124 -0.82 -7.62 14.39
CA ALA A 124 0.56 -8.06 14.50
C ALA A 124 0.69 -9.39 15.28
N VAL A 125 -0.01 -9.52 16.41
CA VAL A 125 -0.04 -10.78 17.21
C VAL A 125 -0.62 -11.95 16.39
N ARG A 126 -1.57 -11.68 15.48
CA ARG A 126 -2.17 -12.70 14.61
C ARG A 126 -1.31 -13.08 13.41
N GLY A 127 -0.25 -12.32 13.12
CA GLY A 127 0.59 -12.52 11.96
C GLY A 127 -0.10 -12.23 10.61
N ASP A 128 -1.19 -11.44 10.61
CA ASP A 128 -1.90 -11.06 9.39
C ASP A 128 -1.25 -9.83 8.75
N SER A 129 -0.19 -10.07 7.97
CA SER A 129 0.58 -9.02 7.31
C SER A 129 -0.26 -8.19 6.33
N GLN A 130 -1.25 -8.80 5.68
CA GLN A 130 -2.10 -8.08 4.73
C GLN A 130 -3.01 -7.08 5.46
N MET A 131 -3.66 -7.53 6.53
CA MET A 131 -4.49 -6.66 7.35
C MET A 131 -3.66 -5.58 8.03
N PHE A 132 -2.44 -5.91 8.48
CA PHE A 132 -1.52 -4.95 9.07
C PHE A 132 -1.18 -3.82 8.09
N LEU A 133 -0.83 -4.12 6.84
CA LEU A 133 -0.57 -3.09 5.81
C LEU A 133 -1.80 -2.23 5.50
N SER A 134 -3.00 -2.80 5.55
CA SER A 134 -4.22 -2.01 5.39
C SER A 134 -4.44 -1.04 6.54
N LEU A 135 -4.11 -1.44 7.77
CA LEU A 135 -4.18 -0.57 8.95
C LEU A 135 -3.07 0.49 8.98
N ASP A 136 -1.87 0.16 8.48
CA ASP A 136 -0.78 1.11 8.27
C ASP A 136 -1.21 2.22 7.28
N ASP A 137 -1.82 1.84 6.16
CA ASP A 137 -2.36 2.78 5.19
C ASP A 137 -3.46 3.65 5.79
N GLU A 138 -4.35 3.04 6.56
CA GLU A 138 -5.42 3.73 7.26
C GLU A 138 -4.88 4.75 8.27
N PHE A 139 -3.79 4.43 8.99
CA PHE A 139 -3.13 5.35 9.92
C PHE A 139 -2.69 6.64 9.23
N HIS A 140 -2.00 6.52 8.09
CA HIS A 140 -1.55 7.66 7.30
C HIS A 140 -2.72 8.45 6.69
N ARG A 141 -3.77 7.75 6.23
CA ARG A 141 -4.98 8.35 5.70
C ARG A 141 -5.71 9.19 6.75
N LEU A 142 -5.87 8.66 7.97
CA LEU A 142 -6.51 9.35 9.09
C LEU A 142 -5.78 10.66 9.44
N ILE A 143 -4.45 10.70 9.35
CA ILE A 143 -3.69 11.93 9.56
C ILE A 143 -4.05 12.99 8.51
N ALA A 144 -4.12 12.61 7.23
CA ALA A 144 -4.48 13.55 6.17
C ALA A 144 -5.93 14.03 6.28
N GLU A 145 -6.85 13.14 6.65
CA GLU A 145 -8.26 13.46 6.86
C GLU A 145 -8.47 14.38 8.06
N SER A 146 -7.70 14.19 9.13
CA SER A 146 -7.81 15.01 10.36
C SER A 146 -7.60 16.51 10.12
N ILE A 147 -6.93 16.88 9.03
CA ILE A 147 -6.71 18.26 8.60
C ILE A 147 -7.53 18.65 7.36
N ASN A 148 -8.57 17.87 7.05
CA ASN A 148 -9.43 18.06 5.89
C ASN A 148 -8.65 18.18 4.56
N CYS A 149 -7.65 17.29 4.37
CA CYS A 149 -6.81 17.24 3.16
C CYS A 149 -6.79 15.83 2.54
N PRO A 150 -7.94 15.25 2.15
CA PRO A 150 -8.01 13.89 1.60
C PRO A 150 -7.20 13.74 0.30
N LEU A 151 -7.10 14.80 -0.51
CA LEU A 151 -6.32 14.80 -1.76
C LEU A 151 -4.84 14.46 -1.54
N ALA A 152 -4.26 14.81 -0.39
CA ALA A 152 -2.90 14.45 -0.06
C ALA A 152 -2.75 12.92 0.02
N TRP A 153 -3.70 12.25 0.68
CA TRP A 153 -3.69 10.79 0.75
C TRP A 153 -3.97 10.14 -0.61
N GLU A 154 -4.94 10.62 -1.37
CA GLU A 154 -5.22 10.13 -2.72
C GLU A 154 -3.97 10.18 -3.61
N THR A 155 -3.19 11.26 -3.51
CA THR A 155 -1.92 11.42 -4.23
C THR A 155 -0.91 10.36 -3.81
N VAL A 156 -0.74 10.14 -2.50
CA VAL A 156 0.15 9.12 -1.95
C VAL A 156 -0.31 7.72 -2.34
N GLU A 157 -1.60 7.42 -2.27
CA GLU A 157 -2.16 6.10 -2.58
C GLU A 157 -1.91 5.72 -4.06
N ASN A 158 -2.03 6.66 -4.98
CA ASN A 158 -1.75 6.44 -6.40
C ASN A 158 -0.26 6.08 -6.66
N ILE A 159 0.65 6.71 -5.92
CA ILE A 159 2.09 6.48 -6.07
C ILE A 159 2.52 5.18 -5.37
N LYS A 160 1.91 4.88 -4.23
CA LYS A 160 2.30 3.78 -3.35
C LYS A 160 2.08 2.39 -3.97
N ALA A 161 1.21 2.23 -4.98
CA ALA A 161 1.00 0.96 -5.68
C ALA A 161 2.32 0.34 -6.19
N THR A 162 3.31 1.17 -6.56
CA THR A 162 4.64 0.71 -6.98
C THR A 162 5.50 0.20 -5.83
N MET A 163 5.26 0.66 -4.60
CA MET A 163 6.02 0.32 -3.38
C MET A 163 5.38 -0.84 -2.60
N ASP A 164 4.07 -1.02 -2.72
CA ASP A 164 3.29 -1.96 -1.88
C ASP A 164 3.82 -3.40 -1.92
N ARG A 165 4.33 -3.85 -3.08
CA ARG A 165 4.96 -5.17 -3.20
C ARG A 165 6.22 -5.29 -2.34
N VAL A 166 7.07 -4.27 -2.36
CA VAL A 166 8.28 -4.24 -1.52
C VAL A 166 7.91 -4.17 -0.05
N ARG A 167 6.91 -3.35 0.31
CA ARG A 167 6.40 -3.25 1.69
C ARG A 167 5.90 -4.60 2.20
N TYR A 168 5.12 -5.31 1.38
CA TYR A 168 4.61 -6.63 1.74
C TYR A 168 5.73 -7.65 1.95
N LEU A 169 6.69 -7.71 1.02
CA LEU A 169 7.83 -8.61 1.13
C LEU A 169 8.72 -8.29 2.33
N THR A 170 8.93 -6.99 2.60
CA THR A 170 9.71 -6.53 3.75
C THR A 170 9.06 -6.91 5.08
N LEU A 171 7.75 -6.72 5.20
CA LEU A 171 7.02 -7.00 6.44
C LEU A 171 7.06 -8.49 6.81
N ASN A 172 7.00 -9.36 5.82
CA ASN A 172 7.04 -10.81 6.07
C ASN A 172 8.42 -11.31 6.48
N ASP A 173 9.49 -10.73 5.92
CA ASP A 173 10.82 -11.33 5.99
C ASP A 173 11.83 -10.53 6.82
N LEU A 174 11.70 -9.20 6.90
CA LEU A 174 12.79 -8.33 7.33
C LEU A 174 12.43 -7.30 8.41
N ALA A 175 11.18 -6.90 8.54
CA ALA A 175 10.75 -5.86 9.47
C ALA A 175 9.55 -6.33 10.29
N PRO A 176 9.75 -6.75 11.55
CA PRO A 176 8.64 -7.15 12.41
C PRO A 176 7.63 -6.00 12.57
N ALA A 177 6.34 -6.34 12.53
CA ALA A 177 5.24 -5.38 12.70
C ALA A 177 5.38 -4.55 13.98
N GLU A 178 5.96 -5.12 15.05
CA GLU A 178 6.22 -4.43 16.31
C GLU A 178 7.16 -3.22 16.16
N SER A 179 8.13 -3.30 15.24
CA SER A 179 9.01 -2.15 14.96
C SER A 179 8.25 -1.00 14.31
N LEU A 180 7.37 -1.31 13.37
CA LEU A 180 6.51 -0.32 12.71
C LEU A 180 5.51 0.30 13.70
N ILE A 181 4.92 -0.50 14.57
CA ILE A 181 4.01 -0.02 15.63
C ILE A 181 4.73 0.98 16.55
N LYS A 182 5.97 0.70 16.96
CA LYS A 182 6.76 1.64 17.79
C LYS A 182 7.01 2.97 17.07
N GLN A 183 7.21 2.94 15.76
CA GLN A 183 7.37 4.15 14.95
C GLN A 183 6.05 4.93 14.86
N HIS A 184 4.91 4.26 14.66
CA HIS A 184 3.60 4.89 14.68
C HIS A 184 3.24 5.44 16.07
N ASP A 185 3.61 4.75 17.16
CA ASP A 185 3.46 5.27 18.53
C ASP A 185 4.23 6.58 18.73
N ALA A 186 5.44 6.68 18.16
CA ALA A 186 6.23 7.93 18.24
C ALA A 186 5.57 9.07 17.45
N ILE A 187 5.00 8.76 16.27
CA ILE A 187 4.24 9.74 15.48
C ILE A 187 3.01 10.19 16.26
N PHE A 188 2.24 9.27 16.80
CA PHE A 188 1.04 9.57 17.60
C PHE A 188 1.36 10.42 18.84
N ALA A 189 2.42 10.08 19.56
CA ALA A 189 2.87 10.84 20.72
C ALA A 189 3.22 12.29 20.35
N ALA A 190 3.87 12.51 19.21
CA ALA A 190 4.22 13.84 18.72
C ALA A 190 2.98 14.66 18.31
N LEU A 191 1.98 14.02 17.67
CA LEU A 191 0.70 14.66 17.35
C LEU A 191 -0.06 15.05 18.61
N LYS A 192 -0.11 14.16 19.61
CA LYS A 192 -0.75 14.42 20.91
C LYS A 192 -0.07 15.54 21.69
N ALA A 193 1.26 15.69 21.53
CA ALA A 193 2.04 16.78 22.13
C ALA A 193 1.94 18.11 21.35
N SER A 194 1.24 18.12 20.20
CA SER A 194 1.17 19.27 19.29
C SER A 194 2.55 19.80 18.90
N ASP A 195 3.53 18.91 18.68
CA ASP A 195 4.90 19.25 18.31
C ASP A 195 5.19 18.91 16.83
N PRO A 196 5.13 19.89 15.90
CA PRO A 196 5.36 19.66 14.49
C PRO A 196 6.77 19.18 14.15
N LYS A 197 7.78 19.57 14.94
CA LYS A 197 9.18 19.16 14.70
C LYS A 197 9.39 17.70 15.09
N MET A 198 8.87 17.31 16.24
CA MET A 198 8.91 15.93 16.69
C MET A 198 8.09 15.02 15.77
N ALA A 199 6.91 15.47 15.33
CA ALA A 199 6.06 14.72 14.39
C ALA A 199 6.74 14.51 13.03
N GLU A 200 7.38 15.56 12.47
CA GLU A 200 8.18 15.44 11.25
C GLU A 200 9.34 14.46 11.43
N ALA A 201 10.11 14.56 12.49
CA ALA A 201 11.26 13.69 12.74
C ALA A 201 10.84 12.22 12.87
N ALA A 202 9.75 11.94 13.61
CA ALA A 202 9.20 10.61 13.80
C ALA A 202 8.69 10.02 12.45
N LEU A 203 7.97 10.81 11.65
CA LEU A 203 7.47 10.37 10.35
C LEU A 203 8.61 10.11 9.36
N ARG A 204 9.62 10.98 9.27
CA ARG A 204 10.79 10.75 8.41
C ARG A 204 11.52 9.46 8.78
N HIS A 205 11.71 9.23 10.08
CA HIS A 205 12.31 7.99 10.56
C HIS A 205 11.51 6.76 10.11
N HIS A 206 10.18 6.80 10.24
CA HIS A 206 9.28 5.75 9.78
C HIS A 206 9.38 5.51 8.27
N LEU A 207 9.27 6.55 7.45
CA LEU A 207 9.30 6.42 5.99
C LEU A 207 10.67 6.01 5.43
N GLN A 208 11.77 6.32 6.15
CA GLN A 208 13.11 5.91 5.76
C GLN A 208 13.40 4.43 6.04
N ALA A 209 12.68 3.78 6.93
CA ALA A 209 12.87 2.36 7.23
C ALA A 209 12.78 1.47 5.99
N MET A 210 11.92 1.82 5.03
CA MET A 210 11.79 1.11 3.76
C MET A 210 13.07 1.16 2.91
N LYS A 211 13.87 2.23 2.97
CA LYS A 211 15.11 2.38 2.19
C LYS A 211 16.12 1.27 2.49
N PHE A 212 16.21 0.88 3.76
CA PHE A 212 17.15 -0.16 4.20
C PHE A 212 16.66 -1.57 3.88
N SER A 213 15.39 -1.74 3.59
CA SER A 213 14.77 -3.04 3.37
C SER A 213 14.77 -3.48 1.90
N ILE A 214 14.95 -2.56 0.94
CA ILE A 214 14.83 -2.90 -0.49
C ILE A 214 15.97 -3.80 -0.97
N THR A 215 17.20 -3.54 -0.55
CA THR A 215 18.38 -4.31 -1.02
C THR A 215 18.31 -5.80 -0.66
N PRO A 216 17.96 -6.20 0.58
CA PRO A 216 17.71 -7.61 0.89
C PRO A 216 16.59 -8.23 0.06
N VAL A 217 15.47 -7.50 -0.15
CA VAL A 217 14.34 -7.97 -0.96
C VAL A 217 14.76 -8.23 -2.41
N ILE A 218 15.57 -7.34 -3.02
CA ILE A 218 16.13 -7.54 -4.36
C ILE A 218 17.00 -8.80 -4.42
N LYS A 219 17.88 -9.01 -3.43
CA LYS A 219 18.76 -10.18 -3.39
C LYS A 219 17.99 -11.50 -3.32
N GLN A 220 16.91 -11.52 -2.55
CA GLN A 220 16.08 -12.72 -2.38
C GLN A 220 15.18 -13.00 -3.58
N ASN A 221 14.77 -11.95 -4.32
CA ASN A 221 13.76 -12.01 -5.36
C ASN A 221 14.23 -11.35 -6.68
N SER A 222 15.48 -11.54 -7.07
CA SER A 222 16.09 -10.81 -8.21
C SER A 222 15.29 -10.92 -9.51
N ALA A 223 14.71 -12.09 -9.81
CA ALA A 223 13.88 -12.30 -10.99
C ALA A 223 12.59 -11.45 -11.05
N TRP A 224 12.18 -10.87 -9.92
CA TRP A 224 10.98 -10.04 -9.83
C TRP A 224 11.25 -8.56 -10.06
N PHE A 225 12.52 -8.17 -10.11
CA PHE A 225 12.95 -6.80 -10.35
C PHE A 225 13.33 -6.58 -11.81
N ASP A 226 13.16 -5.33 -12.28
CA ASP A 226 13.71 -4.92 -13.58
C ASP A 226 15.24 -4.94 -13.49
N GLU A 227 15.89 -5.29 -14.61
CA GLU A 227 17.31 -5.05 -14.80
C GLU A 227 17.47 -3.55 -15.07
N ASP A 228 18.07 -2.80 -14.13
CA ASP A 228 18.40 -1.38 -14.30
C ASP A 228 19.52 -1.18 -15.30
#